data_324a837615bee014dc6e24e25daf5ef3
#
_entry.id   324a837615bee014dc6e24e25daf5ef3
#
_cell.length_a   1.000
_cell.length_b   1.000
_cell.length_c   1.000
_cell.angle_alpha   90.00
_cell.angle_beta   90.00
_cell.angle_gamma   90.00
#
_symmetry.space_group_name_H-M   'P 1'
#
loop_
_entity.id
_entity.type
_entity.pdbx_description
1 polymer ?
#
loop_
_entity_poly.entity_id
_entity_poly.type
_entity_poly.pdbx_seq_one_letter_code
_entity_poly.pdbx_strand_id
1 'polypeptide(L)'
;MDKTLLKALLRTDWFVWIIFFCCPILAMPMVINGCYRRKRNAYVLFALFMGLCSMLLFLPTADAYRHAELFYEMETWNWDELLLYLSFNIKVDFILFLYEFGIIQLGLTYGFVRFGWVVIAYLIYFYIYDCMLDSPQIKCLNRWLVLWMV
;
A
#
# COMPACT_ATOMS: atom_id res chain seq x y z
N MET A 1 28.66 18.87 14.28
CA MET A 1 27.97 17.57 14.24
C MET A 1 28.86 16.61 13.45
N ASP A 2 29.30 15.55 14.09
CA ASP A 2 30.33 14.65 13.56
C ASP A 2 29.79 13.87 12.35
N LYS A 3 30.49 13.96 11.19
CA LYS A 3 30.11 13.29 9.93
C LYS A 3 30.01 11.76 10.09
N THR A 4 30.74 11.20 11.05
CA THR A 4 30.69 9.77 11.39
C THR A 4 29.39 9.38 12.09
N LEU A 5 28.90 10.21 13.00
CA LEU A 5 27.65 10.01 13.73
C LEU A 5 26.45 10.11 12.77
N LEU A 6 26.45 11.09 11.87
CA LEU A 6 25.42 11.22 10.85
C LEU A 6 25.38 10.01 9.90
N LYS A 7 26.56 9.51 9.48
CA LYS A 7 26.65 8.29 8.65
C LYS A 7 26.14 7.04 9.39
N ALA A 8 26.40 6.91 10.69
CA ALA A 8 25.93 5.79 11.51
C ALA A 8 24.39 5.85 11.68
N LEU A 9 23.82 7.02 11.97
CA LEU A 9 22.37 7.25 12.07
C LEU A 9 21.64 6.96 10.75
N LEU A 10 22.19 7.44 9.62
CA LEU A 10 21.64 7.18 8.29
C LEU A 10 21.72 5.70 7.86
N ARG A 11 22.53 4.91 8.56
CA ARG A 11 22.69 3.47 8.30
C ARG A 11 21.71 2.61 9.08
N THR A 12 21.12 3.12 10.16
CA THR A 12 20.14 2.42 10.99
C THR A 12 18.75 2.55 10.36
N ASP A 13 18.11 1.44 10.07
CA ASP A 13 16.75 1.39 9.50
C ASP A 13 15.73 2.13 10.40
N TRP A 14 15.97 2.19 11.72
CA TRP A 14 15.18 2.95 12.69
C TRP A 14 15.12 4.45 12.41
N PHE A 15 16.20 5.05 11.95
CA PHE A 15 16.22 6.48 11.64
C PHE A 15 15.28 6.83 10.48
N VAL A 16 15.18 5.95 9.50
CA VAL A 16 14.26 6.14 8.37
C VAL A 16 12.80 6.06 8.84
N TRP A 17 12.48 5.16 9.78
CA TRP A 17 11.16 5.08 10.40
C TRP A 17 10.81 6.35 11.17
N ILE A 18 11.71 6.89 11.98
CA ILE A 18 11.48 8.14 12.73
C ILE A 18 11.20 9.29 11.77
N ILE A 19 12.03 9.47 10.73
CA ILE A 19 11.80 10.52 9.73
C ILE A 19 10.47 10.31 9.03
N PHE A 20 10.12 9.07 8.69
CA PHE A 20 8.87 8.75 8.01
C PHE A 20 7.65 9.13 8.85
N PHE A 21 7.64 8.83 10.14
CA PHE A 21 6.53 9.22 11.00
C PHE A 21 6.46 10.72 11.27
N CYS A 22 7.60 11.43 11.28
CA CYS A 22 7.62 12.89 11.44
C CYS A 22 7.26 13.61 10.13
N CYS A 23 7.82 13.18 9.00
CA CYS A 23 7.59 13.78 7.70
C CYS A 23 7.82 12.73 6.58
N PRO A 24 6.76 12.05 6.11
CA PRO A 24 6.87 10.98 5.11
C PRO A 24 7.59 11.41 3.83
N ILE A 25 7.37 12.63 3.37
CA ILE A 25 7.98 13.16 2.14
C ILE A 25 9.50 13.25 2.26
N LEU A 26 10.02 13.67 3.41
CA LEU A 26 11.46 13.76 3.63
C LEU A 26 12.14 12.38 3.71
N ALA A 27 11.40 11.36 4.11
CA ALA A 27 11.92 10.00 4.15
C ALA A 27 12.03 9.36 2.75
N MET A 28 11.25 9.83 1.76
CA MET A 28 11.11 9.18 0.45
C MET A 28 12.42 8.94 -0.31
N PRO A 29 13.38 9.88 -0.40
CA PRO A 29 14.66 9.61 -1.07
C PRO A 29 15.42 8.43 -0.44
N MET A 30 15.35 8.30 0.90
CA MET A 30 15.99 7.20 1.63
C MET A 30 15.25 5.88 1.41
N VAL A 31 13.92 5.93 1.41
CA VAL A 31 13.03 4.78 1.15
C VAL A 31 13.26 4.26 -0.27
N ILE A 32 13.26 5.12 -1.29
CA ILE A 32 13.52 4.74 -2.68
C ILE A 32 14.90 4.08 -2.83
N ASN A 33 15.94 4.66 -2.22
CA ASN A 33 17.28 4.04 -2.22
C ASN A 33 17.29 2.69 -1.47
N GLY A 34 16.47 2.56 -0.43
CA GLY A 34 16.26 1.30 0.28
C GLY A 34 15.58 0.25 -0.59
N CYS A 35 14.55 0.63 -1.35
CA CYS A 35 13.88 -0.25 -2.31
C CYS A 35 14.85 -0.74 -3.39
N TYR A 36 15.66 0.15 -3.94
CA TYR A 36 16.70 -0.22 -4.89
C TYR A 36 17.70 -1.24 -4.32
N ARG A 37 18.00 -1.14 -3.02
CA ARG A 37 18.89 -2.06 -2.28
C ARG A 37 18.17 -3.32 -1.77
N ARG A 38 16.90 -3.54 -2.12
CA ARG A 38 16.08 -4.68 -1.72
C ARG A 38 15.90 -4.81 -0.19
N LYS A 39 15.79 -3.67 0.49
CA LYS A 39 15.52 -3.67 1.94
C LYS A 39 14.02 -3.82 2.18
N ARG A 40 13.60 -4.90 2.83
CA ARG A 40 12.18 -5.18 3.14
C ARG A 40 11.49 -4.04 3.87
N ASN A 41 12.17 -3.41 4.84
CA ASN A 41 11.63 -2.26 5.58
C ASN A 41 11.33 -1.07 4.65
N ALA A 42 12.13 -0.86 3.60
CA ALA A 42 11.88 0.19 2.63
C ALA A 42 10.65 -0.10 1.76
N TYR A 43 10.41 -1.36 1.41
CA TYR A 43 9.19 -1.76 0.70
C TYR A 43 7.93 -1.45 1.51
N VAL A 44 7.94 -1.79 2.80
CA VAL A 44 6.83 -1.49 3.70
C VAL A 44 6.60 0.02 3.82
N LEU A 45 7.67 0.81 4.04
CA LEU A 45 7.56 2.27 4.15
C LEU A 45 7.04 2.90 2.85
N PHE A 46 7.49 2.40 1.69
CA PHE A 46 7.00 2.87 0.40
C PHE A 46 5.51 2.55 0.22
N ALA A 47 5.11 1.31 0.52
CA ALA A 47 3.72 0.90 0.44
C ALA A 47 2.81 1.74 1.37
N LEU A 48 3.24 1.98 2.60
CA LEU A 48 2.53 2.85 3.55
C LEU A 48 2.42 4.28 3.03
N PHE A 49 3.49 4.85 2.45
CA PHE A 49 3.45 6.18 1.87
C PHE A 49 2.44 6.27 0.73
N MET A 50 2.44 5.32 -0.20
CA MET A 50 1.48 5.28 -1.30
C MET A 50 0.05 5.07 -0.80
N GLY A 51 -0.13 4.26 0.24
CA GLY A 51 -1.42 4.11 0.92
C GLY A 51 -1.92 5.45 1.51
N LEU A 52 -1.07 6.19 2.21
CA LEU A 52 -1.42 7.52 2.74
C LEU A 52 -1.76 8.50 1.61
N CYS A 53 -0.99 8.51 0.52
CA CYS A 53 -1.30 9.32 -0.65
C CYS A 53 -2.68 8.96 -1.23
N SER A 54 -3.01 7.68 -1.35
CA SER A 54 -4.30 7.23 -1.86
C SER A 54 -5.47 7.63 -0.94
N MET A 55 -5.26 7.62 0.37
CA MET A 55 -6.25 8.06 1.34
C MET A 55 -6.58 9.55 1.20
N LEU A 56 -5.56 10.38 0.92
CA LEU A 56 -5.70 11.83 0.82
C LEU A 56 -6.15 12.29 -0.58
N LEU A 57 -5.72 11.60 -1.63
CA LEU A 57 -5.99 11.96 -3.02
C LEU A 57 -7.14 11.11 -3.57
N PHE A 58 -8.35 11.65 -3.50
CA PHE A 58 -9.50 11.03 -4.16
C PHE A 58 -9.61 11.55 -5.59
N LEU A 59 -9.27 10.69 -6.56
CA LEU A 59 -9.60 10.94 -7.96
C LEU A 59 -10.96 10.25 -8.23
N PRO A 60 -12.03 11.01 -8.51
CA PRO A 60 -13.33 10.43 -8.79
C PRO A 60 -13.33 9.82 -10.20
N THR A 61 -12.80 8.60 -10.31
CA THR A 61 -13.08 7.76 -11.49
C THR A 61 -14.47 7.14 -11.33
N ALA A 62 -15.17 6.86 -12.42
CA ALA A 62 -16.52 6.31 -12.37
C ALA A 62 -16.62 5.02 -11.54
N ASP A 63 -15.60 4.18 -11.58
CA ASP A 63 -15.54 2.93 -10.84
C ASP A 63 -15.28 3.16 -9.34
N ALA A 64 -14.33 4.03 -8.99
CA ALA A 64 -14.04 4.40 -7.61
C ALA A 64 -15.24 5.09 -6.93
N TYR A 65 -16.06 5.83 -7.70
CA TYR A 65 -17.28 6.44 -7.21
C TYR A 65 -18.33 5.37 -6.85
N ARG A 66 -18.51 4.36 -7.70
CA ARG A 66 -19.44 3.25 -7.46
C ARG A 66 -19.08 2.47 -6.18
N HIS A 67 -17.81 2.19 -5.98
CA HIS A 67 -17.34 1.52 -4.76
C HIS A 67 -17.54 2.39 -3.52
N ALA A 68 -17.31 3.70 -3.61
CA ALA A 68 -17.57 4.62 -2.52
C ALA A 68 -19.07 4.69 -2.19
N GLU A 69 -19.94 4.75 -3.19
CA GLU A 69 -21.40 4.76 -3.03
C GLU A 69 -21.87 3.50 -2.32
N LEU A 70 -21.43 2.33 -2.78
CA LEU A 70 -21.77 1.05 -2.16
C LEU A 70 -21.23 0.94 -0.72
N PHE A 71 -20.03 1.46 -0.45
CA PHE A 71 -19.49 1.53 0.91
C PHE A 71 -20.41 2.31 1.86
N TYR A 72 -20.92 3.46 1.43
CA TYR A 72 -21.84 4.27 2.24
C TYR A 72 -23.23 3.62 2.36
N GLU A 73 -23.68 2.87 1.37
CA GLU A 73 -24.91 2.06 1.49
C GLU A 73 -24.73 0.95 2.54
N MET A 74 -23.57 0.28 2.55
CA MET A 74 -23.26 -0.78 3.51
C MET A 74 -23.14 -0.28 4.97
N GLU A 75 -23.01 1.03 5.22
CA GLU A 75 -23.04 1.57 6.59
C GLU A 75 -24.35 1.28 7.34
N THR A 76 -25.45 1.09 6.60
CA THR A 76 -26.75 0.79 7.16
C THR A 76 -27.03 -0.71 7.28
N TRP A 77 -26.17 -1.56 6.72
CA TRP A 77 -26.38 -3.00 6.66
C TRP A 77 -25.98 -3.71 7.95
N ASN A 78 -26.75 -4.77 8.25
CA ASN A 78 -26.36 -5.76 9.24
C ASN A 78 -25.68 -6.97 8.58
N TRP A 79 -25.21 -7.92 9.38
CA TRP A 79 -24.54 -9.13 8.87
C TRP A 79 -25.44 -10.00 7.97
N ASP A 80 -26.73 -10.06 8.24
CA ASP A 80 -27.67 -10.87 7.46
C ASP A 80 -27.87 -10.26 6.07
N GLU A 81 -27.95 -8.94 5.98
CA GLU A 81 -28.06 -8.20 4.72
C GLU A 81 -26.79 -8.35 3.86
N LEU A 82 -25.61 -8.27 4.49
CA LEU A 82 -24.36 -8.54 3.79
C LEU A 82 -24.32 -9.96 3.23
N LEU A 83 -24.66 -10.98 4.06
CA LEU A 83 -24.67 -12.37 3.62
C LEU A 83 -25.70 -12.61 2.51
N LEU A 84 -26.85 -11.98 2.59
CA LEU A 84 -27.88 -12.03 1.56
C LEU A 84 -27.36 -11.42 0.24
N TYR A 85 -26.75 -10.24 0.30
CA TYR A 85 -26.15 -9.59 -0.86
C TYR A 85 -25.07 -10.47 -1.52
N LEU A 86 -24.17 -11.04 -0.71
CA LEU A 86 -23.12 -11.93 -1.18
C LEU A 86 -23.64 -13.21 -1.79
N SER A 87 -24.77 -13.76 -1.28
CA SER A 87 -25.38 -14.97 -1.83
C SER A 87 -25.94 -14.78 -3.24
N PHE A 88 -26.42 -13.58 -3.56
CA PHE A 88 -26.92 -13.22 -4.90
C PHE A 88 -25.82 -12.74 -5.85
N ASN A 89 -24.74 -12.20 -5.31
CA ASN A 89 -23.63 -11.59 -6.06
C ASN A 89 -22.32 -12.35 -5.84
N ILE A 90 -22.32 -13.69 -5.96
CA ILE A 90 -21.11 -14.51 -5.89
C ILE A 90 -20.21 -14.15 -7.09
N LYS A 91 -19.48 -13.07 -6.96
CA LYS A 91 -18.49 -12.58 -7.94
C LYS A 91 -17.12 -12.49 -7.27
N VAL A 92 -16.12 -12.19 -8.08
CA VAL A 92 -14.71 -12.08 -7.74
C VAL A 92 -14.43 -11.13 -6.55
N ASP A 93 -15.39 -10.25 -6.24
CA ASP A 93 -15.23 -9.15 -5.28
C ASP A 93 -15.64 -9.49 -3.84
N PHE A 94 -15.94 -10.76 -3.54
CA PHE A 94 -16.37 -11.21 -2.20
C PHE A 94 -15.41 -10.75 -1.08
N ILE A 95 -14.12 -10.88 -1.30
CA ILE A 95 -13.09 -10.47 -0.32
C ILE A 95 -13.10 -8.95 -0.14
N LEU A 96 -13.34 -8.20 -1.21
CA LEU A 96 -13.44 -6.75 -1.17
C LEU A 96 -14.61 -6.31 -0.28
N PHE A 97 -15.80 -6.87 -0.49
CA PHE A 97 -16.98 -6.51 0.29
C PHE A 97 -16.83 -6.87 1.78
N LEU A 98 -16.24 -8.02 2.10
CA LEU A 98 -15.94 -8.38 3.49
C LEU A 98 -14.95 -7.40 4.13
N TYR A 99 -13.95 -6.99 3.38
CA TYR A 99 -12.98 -6.01 3.84
C TYR A 99 -13.62 -4.63 4.06
N GLU A 100 -14.42 -4.15 3.10
CA GLU A 100 -15.15 -2.88 3.20
C GLU A 100 -16.09 -2.89 4.41
N PHE A 101 -16.87 -3.95 4.58
CA PHE A 101 -17.77 -4.09 5.72
C PHE A 101 -17.01 -4.15 7.04
N GLY A 102 -15.86 -4.83 7.10
CA GLY A 102 -14.99 -4.83 8.28
C GLY A 102 -14.49 -3.43 8.65
N ILE A 103 -14.13 -2.61 7.66
CA ILE A 103 -13.73 -1.22 7.86
C ILE A 103 -14.90 -0.38 8.40
N ILE A 104 -16.12 -0.60 7.90
CA ILE A 104 -17.36 0.05 8.41
C ILE A 104 -17.60 -0.31 9.86
N GLN A 105 -17.50 -1.59 10.23
CA GLN A 105 -17.71 -2.04 11.62
C GLN A 105 -16.67 -1.43 12.59
N LEU A 106 -15.52 -1.03 12.10
CA LEU A 106 -14.50 -0.29 12.87
C LEU A 106 -14.77 1.21 12.94
N GLY A 107 -15.82 1.72 12.28
CA GLY A 107 -16.15 3.15 12.22
C GLY A 107 -15.15 3.97 11.40
N LEU A 108 -14.45 3.34 10.45
CA LEU A 108 -13.45 3.97 9.62
C LEU A 108 -14.06 4.38 8.26
N THR A 109 -13.49 5.41 7.64
CA THR A 109 -13.97 5.95 6.37
C THR A 109 -13.47 5.15 5.17
N TYR A 110 -14.10 5.34 4.00
CA TYR A 110 -13.68 4.74 2.72
C TYR A 110 -12.20 5.01 2.36
N GLY A 111 -11.62 6.08 2.86
CA GLY A 111 -10.18 6.34 2.73
C GLY A 111 -9.30 5.19 3.25
N PHE A 112 -9.71 4.52 4.32
CA PHE A 112 -8.99 3.35 4.87
C PHE A 112 -9.12 2.11 3.99
N VAL A 113 -10.23 1.94 3.28
CA VAL A 113 -10.37 0.87 2.27
C VAL A 113 -9.31 1.06 1.19
N ARG A 114 -9.21 2.26 0.63
CA ARG A 114 -8.22 2.61 -0.39
C ARG A 114 -6.79 2.46 0.11
N PHE A 115 -6.52 2.95 1.32
CA PHE A 115 -5.22 2.79 1.98
C PHE A 115 -4.79 1.32 2.00
N GLY A 116 -5.62 0.43 2.51
CA GLY A 116 -5.28 -0.98 2.64
C GLY A 116 -5.04 -1.66 1.29
N TRP A 117 -5.90 -1.41 0.29
CA TRP A 117 -5.72 -1.96 -1.06
C TRP A 117 -4.43 -1.51 -1.71
N VAL A 118 -4.09 -0.23 -1.60
CA VAL A 118 -2.85 0.30 -2.17
C VAL A 118 -1.63 -0.29 -1.46
N VAL A 119 -1.67 -0.41 -0.13
CA VAL A 119 -0.59 -1.06 0.63
C VAL A 119 -0.38 -2.50 0.17
N ILE A 120 -1.47 -3.29 0.07
CA ILE A 120 -1.40 -4.68 -0.39
C ILE A 120 -0.86 -4.76 -1.82
N ALA A 121 -1.35 -3.92 -2.73
CA ALA A 121 -0.90 -3.90 -4.13
C ALA A 121 0.61 -3.63 -4.22
N TYR A 122 1.15 -2.65 -3.48
CA TYR A 122 2.58 -2.36 -3.49
C TYR A 122 3.42 -3.44 -2.81
N LEU A 123 2.92 -4.12 -1.79
CA LEU A 123 3.63 -5.26 -1.19
C LEU A 123 3.71 -6.44 -2.16
N ILE A 124 2.62 -6.73 -2.89
CA ILE A 124 2.63 -7.74 -3.97
C ILE A 124 3.58 -7.33 -5.09
N TYR A 125 3.54 -6.05 -5.49
CA TYR A 125 4.46 -5.49 -6.47
C TYR A 125 5.93 -5.74 -6.09
N PHE A 126 6.34 -5.41 -4.86
CA PHE A 126 7.70 -5.63 -4.41
C PHE A 126 8.06 -7.12 -4.28
N TYR A 127 7.11 -7.96 -3.94
CA TYR A 127 7.32 -9.42 -3.97
C TYR A 127 7.62 -9.90 -5.39
N ILE A 128 6.83 -9.47 -6.37
CA ILE A 128 7.06 -9.80 -7.79
C ILE A 128 8.42 -9.23 -8.26
N TYR A 129 8.72 -8.00 -7.90
CA TYR A 129 10.00 -7.35 -8.20
C TYR A 129 11.20 -8.18 -7.69
N ASP A 130 11.14 -8.66 -6.45
CA ASP A 130 12.19 -9.51 -5.89
C ASP A 130 12.30 -10.85 -6.63
N CYS A 131 11.16 -11.49 -6.94
CA CYS A 131 11.13 -12.73 -7.72
C CYS A 131 11.72 -12.54 -9.13
N MET A 132 11.42 -11.42 -9.79
CA MET A 132 11.97 -11.10 -11.11
C MET A 132 13.49 -10.88 -11.06
N LEU A 133 13.99 -10.16 -10.06
CA LEU A 133 15.43 -9.93 -9.90
C LEU A 133 16.23 -11.19 -9.58
N ASP A 134 15.59 -12.19 -8.94
CA ASP A 134 16.22 -13.47 -8.64
C ASP A 134 16.23 -14.42 -9.85
N SER A 135 15.44 -14.11 -10.89
CA SER A 135 15.42 -14.89 -12.12
C SER A 135 16.75 -14.77 -12.90
N PRO A 136 17.36 -15.89 -13.32
CA PRO A 136 18.61 -15.89 -14.06
C PRO A 136 18.52 -15.16 -15.41
N GLN A 137 17.32 -15.07 -15.99
CA GLN A 137 17.07 -14.42 -17.29
C GLN A 137 17.13 -12.88 -17.20
N ILE A 138 16.93 -12.30 -16.02
CA ILE A 138 16.81 -10.86 -15.82
C ILE A 138 18.07 -10.26 -15.17
N LYS A 139 19.04 -11.08 -14.78
CA LYS A 139 20.29 -10.64 -14.12
C LYS A 139 21.07 -9.58 -14.93
N CYS A 140 20.86 -9.50 -16.24
CA CYS A 140 21.48 -8.51 -17.11
C CYS A 140 20.67 -7.20 -17.23
N LEU A 141 19.42 -7.18 -16.77
CA LEU A 141 18.60 -5.96 -16.86
C LEU A 141 18.96 -4.99 -15.73
N ASN A 142 19.02 -3.70 -16.08
CA ASN A 142 19.24 -2.68 -15.07
C ASN A 142 18.09 -2.70 -14.05
N ARG A 143 18.42 -2.82 -12.75
CA ARG A 143 17.46 -2.89 -11.65
C ARG A 143 16.47 -1.72 -11.64
N TRP A 144 16.89 -0.55 -12.11
CA TRP A 144 15.99 0.58 -12.26
C TRP A 144 14.90 0.36 -13.31
N LEU A 145 15.23 -0.27 -14.44
CA LEU A 145 14.25 -0.60 -15.47
C LEU A 145 13.22 -1.60 -14.94
N VAL A 146 13.66 -2.62 -14.20
CA VAL A 146 12.74 -3.59 -13.59
C VAL A 146 11.81 -2.92 -12.59
N LEU A 147 12.32 -1.96 -11.79
CA LEU A 147 11.52 -1.20 -10.83
C LEU A 147 10.43 -0.34 -11.51
N TRP A 148 10.62 0.06 -12.77
CA TRP A 148 9.66 0.87 -13.53
C TRP A 148 8.74 0.04 -14.42
N MET A 149 9.08 -1.23 -14.71
CA MET A 149 8.31 -2.10 -15.59
C MET A 149 7.19 -2.87 -14.85
N VAL A 150 7.27 -3.01 -13.55
CA VAL A 150 6.29 -3.65 -12.68
C VAL A 150 5.37 -2.61 -12.07
#